data_d2218ac12b57512a92d376b9282fd096
#
_entry.id   d2218ac12b57512a92d376b9282fd096
#
_cell.length_a   1.000
_cell.length_b   1.000
_cell.length_c   1.000
_cell.angle_alpha   90.00
_cell.angle_beta   90.00
_cell.angle_gamma   90.00
#
_symmetry.space_group_name_H-M   'P 1'
#
loop_
_entity.id
_entity.type
_entity.pdbx_description
1 polymer ?
#
loop_
_entity_poly.entity_id
_entity_poly.type
_entity_poly.pdbx_seq_one_letter_code
_entity_poly.pdbx_strand_id
1 'polypeptide(L)'
;MKRINRCSKSLYHHNYVTSSYGGKTRIRCMKTFRKELWFNVPSRRGFINITPQIEECLRESGIREGLILVNAMHITASVFINDDESGLHQDFEVWLEKLAPHAPVAQYRHNVGEDNADAHLKRQVMGREVVVAVTDGKLDFGTWEQIFYGEFDGRRKKRVLVKMIGE
;
A
#
# COMPACT_ATOMS: atom_id res chain seq x y z
N MET A 1 -15.64 -7.25 -43.14
CA MET A 1 -14.45 -7.86 -42.55
C MET A 1 -13.63 -6.77 -41.86
N LYS A 2 -13.80 -6.56 -40.54
CA LYS A 2 -13.08 -5.52 -39.80
C LYS A 2 -11.89 -6.16 -39.07
N ARG A 3 -10.68 -5.66 -39.34
CA ARG A 3 -9.44 -6.12 -38.73
C ARG A 3 -9.45 -5.86 -37.26
N ILE A 4 -9.29 -6.90 -36.45
CA ILE A 4 -9.05 -6.84 -35.02
C ILE A 4 -7.55 -6.55 -34.85
N ASN A 5 -7.22 -5.33 -34.42
CA ASN A 5 -5.84 -5.02 -34.03
C ASN A 5 -5.52 -5.75 -32.73
N ARG A 6 -4.63 -6.76 -32.83
CA ARG A 6 -4.08 -7.44 -31.66
C ARG A 6 -3.14 -6.48 -30.92
N CYS A 7 -3.50 -6.14 -29.69
CA CYS A 7 -2.59 -5.57 -28.73
C CYS A 7 -1.56 -6.65 -28.34
N SER A 8 -0.29 -6.30 -28.34
CA SER A 8 0.84 -7.22 -28.21
C SER A 8 0.86 -7.95 -26.86
N LYS A 9 1.29 -9.19 -26.94
CA LYS A 9 1.35 -10.26 -25.93
C LYS A 9 1.88 -9.83 -24.56
N SER A 10 0.99 -9.82 -23.57
CA SER A 10 1.26 -10.19 -22.19
C SER A 10 0.10 -11.07 -21.72
N LEU A 11 0.40 -12.18 -21.05
CA LEU A 11 -0.55 -13.23 -20.65
C LEU A 11 -1.48 -12.77 -19.51
N TYR A 12 -2.44 -11.87 -19.82
CA TYR A 12 -3.52 -11.50 -18.88
C TYR A 12 -4.83 -11.32 -19.67
N HIS A 13 -5.90 -11.88 -19.16
CA HIS A 13 -7.24 -11.78 -19.76
C HIS A 13 -7.68 -10.32 -19.83
N HIS A 14 -7.92 -9.81 -21.02
CA HIS A 14 -8.40 -8.47 -21.27
C HIS A 14 -9.93 -8.49 -21.31
N ASN A 15 -10.56 -7.94 -20.31
CA ASN A 15 -11.99 -7.62 -20.36
C ASN A 15 -12.17 -6.24 -20.99
N TYR A 16 -12.95 -6.15 -22.06
CA TYR A 16 -13.28 -4.89 -22.72
C TYR A 16 -14.58 -4.33 -22.12
N VAL A 17 -14.53 -3.10 -21.65
CA VAL A 17 -15.74 -2.34 -21.28
C VAL A 17 -16.03 -1.36 -22.42
N THR A 18 -17.23 -1.45 -23.01
CA THR A 18 -17.69 -0.52 -24.05
C THR A 18 -18.57 0.55 -23.41
N SER A 19 -18.16 1.80 -23.45
CA SER A 19 -19.00 2.95 -23.12
C SER A 19 -19.34 3.72 -24.38
N SER A 20 -20.62 3.92 -24.67
CA SER A 20 -21.09 4.70 -25.83
C SER A 20 -21.65 6.03 -25.37
N TYR A 21 -20.85 7.10 -25.49
CA TYR A 21 -21.34 8.48 -25.46
C TYR A 21 -20.90 9.16 -26.77
N GLY A 22 -21.85 9.71 -27.51
CA GLY A 22 -21.58 10.55 -28.69
C GLY A 22 -21.00 9.84 -29.91
N GLY A 23 -21.40 8.59 -30.23
CA GLY A 23 -21.14 7.94 -31.53
C GLY A 23 -19.70 7.45 -31.81
N LYS A 24 -18.75 7.60 -30.87
CA LYS A 24 -17.40 7.01 -30.96
C LYS A 24 -17.21 5.96 -29.85
N THR A 25 -17.22 4.68 -30.21
CA THR A 25 -16.89 3.61 -29.27
C THR A 25 -15.38 3.67 -28.98
N ARG A 26 -15.01 4.15 -27.79
CA ARG A 26 -13.63 4.08 -27.32
C ARG A 26 -13.45 2.76 -26.59
N ILE A 27 -12.68 1.83 -27.16
CA ILE A 27 -12.30 0.60 -26.49
C ILE A 27 -11.23 0.98 -25.47
N ARG A 28 -11.57 0.92 -24.18
CA ARG A 28 -10.64 1.09 -23.08
C ARG A 28 -10.14 -0.28 -22.63
N CYS A 29 -8.82 -0.42 -22.54
CA CYS A 29 -8.20 -1.69 -22.17
C CYS A 29 -7.81 -1.65 -20.69
N MET A 30 -8.42 -2.53 -19.90
CA MET A 30 -8.02 -2.70 -18.49
C MET A 30 -6.59 -3.18 -18.40
N LYS A 31 -5.79 -2.46 -17.63
CA LYS A 31 -4.40 -2.79 -17.31
C LYS A 31 -4.31 -3.33 -15.88
N THR A 32 -3.34 -4.18 -15.64
CA THR A 32 -2.93 -4.56 -14.29
C THR A 32 -1.43 -4.34 -14.14
N PHE A 33 -1.03 -3.90 -12.98
CA PHE A 33 0.37 -3.72 -12.61
C PHE A 33 0.64 -4.36 -11.26
N ARG A 34 1.86 -4.92 -11.07
CA ARG A 34 2.28 -5.50 -9.81
C ARG A 34 3.75 -5.22 -9.58
N LYS A 35 4.09 -4.70 -8.41
CA LYS A 35 5.47 -4.49 -7.96
C LYS A 35 5.61 -4.86 -6.49
N GLU A 36 6.81 -5.27 -6.10
CA GLU A 36 7.17 -5.48 -4.70
C GLU A 36 8.22 -4.45 -4.30
N LEU A 37 7.94 -3.75 -3.21
CA LEU A 37 8.88 -2.87 -2.54
C LEU A 37 9.41 -3.59 -1.29
N TRP A 38 10.68 -3.37 -0.97
CA TRP A 38 11.33 -4.04 0.16
C TRP A 38 11.91 -3.00 1.11
N PHE A 39 11.53 -3.09 2.37
CA PHE A 39 11.97 -2.20 3.42
C PHE A 39 12.74 -2.96 4.49
N ASN A 40 13.78 -2.33 5.04
CA ASN A 40 14.53 -2.81 6.19
C ASN A 40 14.69 -1.65 7.17
N VAL A 41 13.91 -1.68 8.24
CA VAL A 41 13.96 -0.68 9.31
C VAL A 41 14.97 -1.17 10.35
N PRO A 42 16.06 -0.44 10.62
CA PRO A 42 17.11 -0.87 11.55
C PRO A 42 16.67 -0.86 13.01
N SER A 43 15.72 0.00 13.36
CA SER A 43 15.10 0.06 14.67
C SER A 43 13.96 -0.95 14.79
N ARG A 44 13.51 -1.22 16.02
CA ARG A 44 12.34 -2.08 16.26
C ARG A 44 11.08 -1.51 15.61
N ARG A 45 10.89 -0.19 15.68
CA ARG A 45 9.73 0.53 15.13
C ARG A 45 10.17 1.70 14.28
N GLY A 46 9.29 2.11 13.37
CA GLY A 46 9.45 3.31 12.58
C GLY A 46 8.40 3.47 11.50
N PHE A 47 8.22 4.71 11.07
CA PHE A 47 7.36 5.07 9.96
C PHE A 47 8.20 5.57 8.79
N ILE A 48 7.88 5.12 7.59
CA ILE A 48 8.54 5.55 6.35
C ILE A 48 7.47 6.06 5.42
N ASN A 49 7.56 7.33 5.00
CA ASN A 49 6.74 7.84 3.91
C ASN A 49 7.15 7.13 2.61
N ILE A 50 6.23 6.39 2.03
CA ILE A 50 6.44 5.61 0.80
C ILE A 50 5.67 6.18 -0.39
N THR A 51 5.01 7.32 -0.24
CA THR A 51 4.26 7.99 -1.31
C THR A 51 5.07 8.14 -2.58
N PRO A 52 6.34 8.63 -2.54
CA PRO A 52 7.15 8.78 -3.75
C PRO A 52 7.37 7.46 -4.50
N GLN A 53 7.55 6.34 -3.78
CA GLN A 53 7.70 5.02 -4.40
C GLN A 53 6.40 4.53 -5.05
N ILE A 54 5.24 4.86 -4.46
CA ILE A 54 3.94 4.51 -5.03
C ILE A 54 3.64 5.35 -6.27
N GLU A 55 3.96 6.63 -6.26
CA GLU A 55 3.88 7.51 -7.44
C GLU A 55 4.76 7.01 -8.59
N GLU A 56 5.98 6.53 -8.29
CA GLU A 56 6.85 5.90 -9.28
C GLU A 56 6.20 4.65 -9.88
N CYS A 57 5.63 3.77 -9.03
CA CYS A 57 4.90 2.59 -9.49
C CYS A 57 3.71 2.97 -10.39
N LEU A 58 2.99 4.04 -10.05
CA LEU A 58 1.88 4.55 -10.86
C LEU A 58 2.37 5.02 -12.23
N ARG A 59 3.46 5.81 -12.27
CA ARG A 59 4.10 6.25 -13.51
C ARG A 59 4.52 5.08 -14.40
N GLU A 60 5.16 4.06 -13.82
CA GLU A 60 5.57 2.83 -14.52
C GLU A 60 4.37 2.05 -15.09
N SER A 61 3.25 2.03 -14.38
CA SER A 61 2.04 1.32 -14.80
C SER A 61 1.36 1.93 -16.02
N GLY A 62 1.49 3.23 -16.20
CA GLY A 62 0.77 4.01 -17.21
C GLY A 62 -0.75 3.98 -17.04
N ILE A 63 -1.25 3.66 -15.84
CA ILE A 63 -2.68 3.73 -15.48
C ILE A 63 -3.03 5.18 -15.16
N ARG A 64 -4.13 5.64 -15.73
CA ARG A 64 -4.63 7.01 -15.52
C ARG A 64 -5.90 7.05 -14.68
N GLU A 65 -6.73 6.02 -14.79
CA GLU A 65 -7.98 5.86 -14.03
C GLU A 65 -8.01 4.47 -13.41
N GLY A 66 -8.23 4.36 -12.10
CA GLY A 66 -8.24 3.06 -11.45
C GLY A 66 -8.05 3.07 -9.95
N LEU A 67 -7.53 1.96 -9.42
CA LEU A 67 -7.27 1.76 -8.00
C LEU A 67 -5.87 1.20 -7.79
N ILE A 68 -5.24 1.64 -6.71
CA ILE A 68 -3.97 1.09 -6.21
C ILE A 68 -4.22 0.46 -4.85
N LEU A 69 -3.88 -0.82 -4.71
CA LEU A 69 -3.72 -1.50 -3.43
C LEU A 69 -2.25 -1.44 -3.02
N VAL A 70 -1.96 -0.94 -1.83
CA VAL A 70 -0.64 -0.97 -1.19
C VAL A 70 -0.75 -1.77 0.10
N ASN A 71 -0.06 -2.91 0.18
CA ASN A 71 -0.30 -3.91 1.20
C ASN A 71 1.00 -4.38 1.88
N ALA A 72 1.10 -4.21 3.19
CA ALA A 72 2.17 -4.82 3.99
C ALA A 72 2.02 -6.35 4.04
N MET A 73 3.03 -7.06 3.52
CA MET A 73 3.03 -8.52 3.43
C MET A 73 3.73 -9.17 4.62
N HIS A 74 3.56 -8.58 5.80
CA HIS A 74 4.08 -9.11 7.06
C HIS A 74 3.12 -8.79 8.21
N ILE A 75 2.98 -9.74 9.14
CA ILE A 75 1.98 -9.66 10.22
C ILE A 75 2.34 -8.64 11.32
N THR A 76 3.53 -8.07 11.32
CA THR A 76 4.01 -7.04 12.25
C THR A 76 4.34 -5.72 11.56
N ALA A 77 3.82 -5.52 10.34
CA ALA A 77 3.97 -4.29 9.57
C ALA A 77 2.63 -3.82 9.01
N SER A 78 2.47 -2.52 8.82
CA SER A 78 1.27 -1.85 8.32
C SER A 78 1.55 -1.01 7.09
N VAL A 79 0.49 -0.69 6.35
CA VAL A 79 0.44 0.45 5.44
C VAL A 79 -0.78 1.27 5.82
N PHE A 80 -0.60 2.57 6.00
CA PHE A 80 -1.65 3.50 6.41
C PHE A 80 -1.49 4.85 5.72
N ILE A 81 -2.52 5.70 5.78
CA ILE A 81 -2.51 7.06 5.25
C ILE A 81 -2.65 8.04 6.39
N ASN A 82 -1.79 9.07 6.42
CA ASN A 82 -1.88 10.20 7.34
C ASN A 82 -1.01 11.37 6.84
N ASP A 83 -0.98 12.45 7.60
CA ASP A 83 -0.10 13.59 7.40
C ASP A 83 1.36 13.24 7.74
N ASP A 84 2.32 13.85 7.02
CA ASP A 84 3.76 13.70 7.24
C ASP A 84 4.29 14.82 8.13
N GLU A 85 3.92 14.77 9.41
CA GLU A 85 4.29 15.75 10.42
C GLU A 85 4.99 15.04 11.59
N SER A 86 6.16 15.55 11.99
CA SER A 86 7.04 14.90 12.96
C SER A 86 6.44 14.78 14.37
N GLY A 87 5.67 15.79 14.81
CA GLY A 87 4.98 15.75 16.11
C GLY A 87 3.88 14.69 16.11
N LEU A 88 3.13 14.59 15.02
CA LEU A 88 2.11 13.56 14.86
C LEU A 88 2.72 12.15 14.86
N HIS A 89 3.89 11.95 14.23
CA HIS A 89 4.58 10.67 14.29
C HIS A 89 5.01 10.30 15.70
N GLN A 90 5.46 11.30 16.52
CA GLN A 90 5.78 11.09 17.93
C GLN A 90 4.53 10.74 18.75
N ASP A 91 3.42 11.42 18.50
CA ASP A 91 2.14 11.14 19.14
C ASP A 91 1.63 9.73 18.82
N PHE A 92 1.79 9.26 17.58
CA PHE A 92 1.51 7.87 17.20
C PHE A 92 2.35 6.87 17.97
N GLU A 93 3.66 7.11 18.10
CA GLU A 93 4.54 6.23 18.86
C GLU A 93 4.09 6.13 20.33
N VAL A 94 3.78 7.26 20.97
CA VAL A 94 3.30 7.30 22.36
C VAL A 94 1.93 6.62 22.48
N TRP A 95 1.01 6.90 21.56
CA TRP A 95 -0.34 6.32 21.58
C TRP A 95 -0.31 4.80 21.39
N LEU A 96 0.45 4.31 20.42
CA LEU A 96 0.59 2.87 20.14
C LEU A 96 1.27 2.14 21.30
N GLU A 97 2.24 2.79 21.99
CA GLU A 97 2.88 2.20 23.15
C GLU A 97 1.95 2.15 24.37
N LYS A 98 1.06 3.12 24.55
CA LYS A 98 0.01 3.08 25.57
C LYS A 98 -1.02 2.00 25.29
N LEU A 99 -1.37 1.80 24.01
CA LEU A 99 -2.40 0.85 23.60
C LEU A 99 -1.91 -0.60 23.66
N ALA A 100 -0.67 -0.85 23.26
CA ALA A 100 -0.03 -2.17 23.26
C ALA A 100 1.44 -2.02 23.68
N PRO A 101 1.73 -1.87 24.99
CA PRO A 101 3.08 -1.64 25.47
C PRO A 101 3.99 -2.84 25.21
N HIS A 102 5.22 -2.60 24.77
CA HIS A 102 6.19 -3.68 24.57
C HIS A 102 6.61 -4.33 25.89
N ALA A 103 6.79 -3.54 26.93
CA ALA A 103 7.20 -4.03 28.26
C ALA A 103 6.05 -3.98 29.28
N PRO A 104 5.98 -4.94 30.21
CA PRO A 104 6.82 -6.13 30.30
C PRO A 104 6.45 -7.20 29.23
N VAL A 105 7.44 -7.81 28.60
CA VAL A 105 7.24 -8.78 27.50
C VAL A 105 6.34 -9.95 27.95
N ALA A 106 6.47 -10.40 29.19
CA ALA A 106 5.70 -11.52 29.76
C ALA A 106 4.20 -11.23 29.98
N GLN A 107 3.74 -10.00 29.79
CA GLN A 107 2.30 -9.67 29.90
C GLN A 107 1.46 -10.31 28.80
N TYR A 108 2.07 -10.72 27.70
CA TYR A 108 1.39 -11.30 26.55
C TYR A 108 1.54 -12.81 26.51
N ARG A 109 0.42 -13.51 26.32
CA ARG A 109 0.41 -14.97 26.16
C ARG A 109 1.09 -15.45 24.88
N HIS A 110 1.19 -14.60 23.86
CA HIS A 110 1.88 -14.88 22.60
C HIS A 110 3.40 -14.99 22.81
N ASN A 111 3.94 -14.29 23.80
CA ASN A 111 5.39 -14.17 24.00
C ASN A 111 6.01 -15.36 24.74
N VAL A 112 5.59 -16.59 24.43
CA VAL A 112 6.24 -17.82 24.88
C VAL A 112 7.25 -18.22 23.81
N GLY A 113 8.49 -17.72 23.93
CA GLY A 113 9.55 -17.91 22.93
C GLY A 113 9.69 -16.82 21.89
N GLU A 114 8.83 -15.78 21.94
CA GLU A 114 8.90 -14.59 21.11
C GLU A 114 8.78 -13.32 21.98
N ASP A 115 8.91 -12.13 21.36
CA ASP A 115 8.83 -10.85 22.09
C ASP A 115 8.00 -9.79 21.36
N ASN A 116 7.14 -10.20 20.42
CA ASN A 116 6.56 -9.31 19.42
C ASN A 116 5.02 -9.24 19.41
N ALA A 117 4.35 -9.70 20.47
CA ALA A 117 2.89 -9.61 20.58
C ALA A 117 2.37 -8.17 20.42
N ASP A 118 3.09 -7.19 20.98
CA ASP A 118 2.77 -5.77 20.84
C ASP A 118 2.79 -5.32 19.37
N ALA A 119 3.72 -5.84 18.57
CA ALA A 119 3.82 -5.52 17.15
C ALA A 119 2.62 -6.07 16.35
N HIS A 120 2.14 -7.27 16.68
CA HIS A 120 0.91 -7.83 16.10
C HIS A 120 -0.31 -6.97 16.41
N LEU A 121 -0.42 -6.50 17.65
CA LEU A 121 -1.54 -5.66 18.10
C LEU A 121 -1.48 -4.26 17.44
N LYS A 122 -0.31 -3.61 17.42
CA LYS A 122 -0.10 -2.33 16.74
C LYS A 122 -0.47 -2.43 15.26
N ARG A 123 0.01 -3.48 14.57
CA ARG A 123 -0.34 -3.73 13.18
C ARG A 123 -1.85 -3.92 12.98
N GLN A 124 -2.52 -4.63 13.87
CA GLN A 124 -3.96 -4.87 13.77
C GLN A 124 -4.76 -3.57 13.84
N VAL A 125 -4.32 -2.63 14.67
CA VAL A 125 -4.95 -1.31 14.83
C VAL A 125 -4.65 -0.38 13.64
N MET A 126 -3.40 -0.36 13.18
CA MET A 126 -2.96 0.52 12.08
C MET A 126 -3.39 0.05 10.69
N GLY A 127 -3.86 -1.19 10.58
CA GLY A 127 -4.29 -1.76 9.32
C GLY A 127 -3.17 -2.46 8.55
N ARG A 128 -3.55 -3.22 7.55
CA ARG A 128 -2.67 -4.02 6.70
C ARG A 128 -2.36 -3.35 5.38
N GLU A 129 -3.36 -2.71 4.80
CA GLU A 129 -3.32 -2.13 3.46
C GLU A 129 -4.11 -0.84 3.38
N VAL A 130 -3.83 -0.11 2.30
CA VAL A 130 -4.67 1.00 1.84
C VAL A 130 -5.05 0.78 0.38
N VAL A 131 -6.20 1.30 0.00
CA VAL A 131 -6.64 1.41 -1.39
C VAL A 131 -6.80 2.89 -1.71
N VAL A 132 -6.15 3.34 -2.78
CA VAL A 132 -6.17 4.73 -3.22
C VAL A 132 -6.75 4.80 -4.63
N ALA A 133 -7.60 5.77 -4.88
CA ALA A 133 -8.07 6.08 -6.21
C ALA A 133 -6.94 6.69 -7.07
N VAL A 134 -7.00 6.41 -8.36
CA VAL A 134 -6.15 7.06 -9.37
C VAL A 134 -7.06 7.84 -10.28
N THR A 135 -6.84 9.15 -10.36
CA THR A 135 -7.57 10.07 -11.21
C THR A 135 -6.57 10.87 -12.03
N ASP A 136 -6.76 10.91 -13.35
CA ASP A 136 -5.88 11.61 -14.29
C ASP A 136 -4.38 11.24 -14.18
N GLY A 137 -4.08 10.00 -13.77
CA GLY A 137 -2.71 9.50 -13.62
C GLY A 137 -2.00 9.98 -12.36
N LYS A 138 -2.74 10.42 -11.36
CA LYS A 138 -2.25 10.85 -10.04
C LYS A 138 -2.97 10.08 -8.93
N LEU A 139 -2.34 9.97 -7.77
CA LEU A 139 -2.99 9.54 -6.54
C LEU A 139 -4.02 10.61 -6.16
N ASP A 140 -5.27 10.19 -5.98
CA ASP A 140 -6.38 11.10 -5.64
C ASP A 140 -6.45 11.22 -4.11
N PHE A 141 -5.66 12.16 -3.60
CA PHE A 141 -5.44 12.41 -2.18
C PHE A 141 -6.09 13.70 -1.70
N GLY A 142 -6.50 13.70 -0.44
CA GLY A 142 -6.67 14.94 0.32
C GLY A 142 -5.32 15.65 0.52
N THR A 143 -5.38 16.95 0.85
CA THR A 143 -4.23 17.86 0.85
C THR A 143 -3.01 17.37 1.64
N TRP A 144 -3.23 16.65 2.74
CA TRP A 144 -2.18 16.22 3.66
C TRP A 144 -1.96 14.70 3.68
N GLU A 145 -2.69 13.97 2.82
CA GLU A 145 -2.60 12.51 2.79
C GLU A 145 -1.29 12.04 2.16
N GLN A 146 -0.59 11.18 2.91
CA GLN A 146 0.62 10.49 2.48
C GLN A 146 0.51 9.01 2.87
N ILE A 147 1.08 8.12 2.07
CA ILE A 147 1.13 6.69 2.36
C ILE A 147 2.38 6.39 3.18
N PHE A 148 2.18 5.71 4.29
CA PHE A 148 3.26 5.26 5.17
C PHE A 148 3.37 3.76 5.23
N TYR A 149 4.60 3.27 5.28
CA TYR A 149 4.95 1.95 5.79
C TYR A 149 5.24 2.05 7.28
N GLY A 150 4.47 1.34 8.11
CA GLY A 150 4.68 1.23 9.55
C GLY A 150 5.33 -0.09 9.91
N GLU A 151 6.47 -0.02 10.60
CA GLU A 151 7.21 -1.17 11.12
C GLU A 151 7.07 -1.24 12.62
N PHE A 152 6.74 -2.43 13.18
CA PHE A 152 6.58 -2.63 14.62
C PHE A 152 7.48 -3.71 15.19
N ASP A 153 8.19 -4.47 14.33
CA ASP A 153 9.14 -5.54 14.71
C ASP A 153 10.26 -5.63 13.65
N GLY A 154 11.07 -4.57 13.56
CA GLY A 154 12.06 -4.32 12.52
C GLY A 154 13.28 -5.24 12.53
N ARG A 155 14.41 -4.73 11.99
CA ARG A 155 15.72 -5.43 11.89
C ARG A 155 15.73 -6.59 10.89
N ARG A 156 14.75 -6.70 10.02
CA ARG A 156 14.66 -7.68 8.94
C ARG A 156 13.94 -7.11 7.73
N LYS A 157 14.26 -7.63 6.55
CA LYS A 157 13.62 -7.24 5.31
C LYS A 157 12.16 -7.70 5.29
N LYS A 158 11.26 -6.77 4.97
CA LYS A 158 9.84 -7.04 4.75
C LYS A 158 9.39 -6.42 3.44
N ARG A 159 8.41 -7.05 2.80
CA ARG A 159 7.90 -6.58 1.52
C ARG A 159 6.55 -5.88 1.64
N VAL A 160 6.35 -4.91 0.78
CA VAL A 160 5.07 -4.28 0.48
C VAL A 160 4.68 -4.65 -0.94
N LEU A 161 3.48 -5.17 -1.11
CA LEU A 161 2.91 -5.45 -2.43
C LEU A 161 2.16 -4.22 -2.92
N VAL A 162 2.52 -3.76 -4.12
CA VAL A 162 1.76 -2.77 -4.88
C VAL A 162 1.03 -3.49 -6.00
N LYS A 163 -0.29 -3.36 -6.03
CA LYS A 163 -1.14 -3.93 -7.09
C LYS A 163 -2.08 -2.85 -7.61
N MET A 164 -2.12 -2.69 -8.92
CA MET A 164 -2.98 -1.70 -9.57
C MET A 164 -3.87 -2.37 -10.60
N ILE A 165 -5.05 -1.80 -10.77
CA ILE A 165 -6.00 -2.14 -11.82
C ILE A 165 -6.65 -0.86 -12.33
N GLY A 166 -6.73 -0.69 -13.64
CA GLY A 166 -7.27 0.51 -14.25
C GLY A 166 -7.04 0.59 -15.75
N GLU A 167 -7.18 1.77 -16.31
CA GLU A 167 -7.01 2.06 -17.75
C GLU A 167 -6.04 3.21 -18.05
#